data_502e33520cdd84cd342418a3304e5b03
#
_entry.id   502e33520cdd84cd342418a3304e5b03
#
_cell.length_a   1.000
_cell.length_b   1.000
_cell.length_c   1.000
_cell.angle_alpha   90.00
_cell.angle_beta   90.00
_cell.angle_gamma   90.00
#
_symmetry.space_group_name_H-M   'P 1'
#
loop_
_entity.id
_entity.type
_entity.pdbx_description
1 polymer ?
#
loop_
_entity_poly.entity_id
_entity_poly.type
_entity_poly.pdbx_seq_one_letter_code
_entity_poly.pdbx_strand_id
1 'polypeptide(L)'
;MRTDDFDYHLPQELIAQSPVEPRDSSRLMVLNRESGQIEHRQFPDLLQYLHPGDVMVFNQSRVIPARLFGHRVDTGSRAEFLLLRRNADGTWEAMAKPGRRLRQGVVVQIEEQFPQPAFAKEGINTPAGEDGVPKNPPPFVNEGTERGFSIDIIAAHDDGLKTVRLSSEEGIERFGHTPLPPYIKETLNDPGRYQTVYSRQPGSVAAPTAGLHFTEDLLQKARDLGVETVFVTLHVGLDTFKPVDEDDPTEHKIHTEHYSIDAQATESLNRAKADGRRIIAVGTTSVRVLEQAGLDLEHSGQTTLTATESEASLFILPGHKFRMVNAMVTNFHLPRSSLLMLVSAFVEQGMGADGPSSFPGRTGRTMVMDAYQEAIAQRYRFYSFGDAMFIA
;
A
#
# COMPACT_ATOMS: atom_id res chain seq x y z
N MET A 1 1.56 -23.72 10.53
CA MET A 1 1.88 -22.85 9.36
C MET A 1 3.16 -22.12 9.69
N ARG A 2 4.10 -22.02 8.75
CA ARG A 2 5.35 -21.28 8.95
C ARG A 2 5.42 -20.14 7.96
N THR A 3 6.07 -19.05 8.35
CA THR A 3 6.29 -17.89 7.47
C THR A 3 7.09 -18.28 6.22
N ASP A 4 8.06 -19.18 6.36
CA ASP A 4 8.84 -19.72 5.25
C ASP A 4 8.00 -20.50 4.22
N ASP A 5 6.81 -20.97 4.60
CA ASP A 5 5.89 -21.62 3.66
C ASP A 5 5.41 -20.66 2.55
N PHE A 6 5.57 -19.34 2.74
CA PHE A 6 5.22 -18.26 1.80
C PHE A 6 6.46 -17.63 1.17
N ASP A 7 7.60 -18.29 1.24
CA ASP A 7 8.82 -17.81 0.58
C ASP A 7 8.91 -18.30 -0.86
N TYR A 8 9.44 -17.48 -1.72
CA TYR A 8 9.74 -17.81 -3.11
C TYR A 8 10.88 -16.95 -3.64
N HIS A 9 11.62 -17.49 -4.61
CA HIS A 9 12.70 -16.75 -5.25
C HIS A 9 12.13 -15.83 -6.33
N LEU A 10 12.30 -14.51 -6.16
CA LEU A 10 11.95 -13.50 -7.16
C LEU A 10 13.20 -12.89 -7.78
N PRO A 11 13.44 -13.05 -9.10
CA PRO A 11 14.48 -12.34 -9.80
C PRO A 11 14.29 -10.82 -9.70
N GLN A 12 15.35 -10.08 -9.34
CA GLN A 12 15.26 -8.63 -9.11
C GLN A 12 14.80 -7.85 -10.34
N GLU A 13 15.14 -8.33 -11.54
CA GLU A 13 14.74 -7.72 -12.81
C GLU A 13 13.23 -7.78 -13.06
N LEU A 14 12.48 -8.59 -12.33
CA LEU A 14 11.03 -8.65 -12.41
C LEU A 14 10.35 -7.64 -11.49
N ILE A 15 11.06 -7.01 -10.59
CA ILE A 15 10.53 -5.95 -9.72
C ILE A 15 10.39 -4.66 -10.54
N ALA A 16 9.15 -4.28 -10.81
CA ALA A 16 8.86 -3.09 -11.62
C ALA A 16 9.34 -1.81 -10.94
N GLN A 17 10.20 -1.06 -11.59
CA GLN A 17 10.73 0.22 -11.09
C GLN A 17 9.90 1.42 -11.54
N SER A 18 9.18 1.29 -12.66
CA SER A 18 8.35 2.34 -13.24
C SER A 18 7.00 1.78 -13.70
N PRO A 19 5.93 2.58 -13.66
CA PRO A 19 4.62 2.16 -14.18
C PRO A 19 4.64 2.02 -15.70
N VAL A 20 3.76 1.16 -16.23
CA VAL A 20 3.49 1.09 -17.67
C VAL A 20 2.65 2.27 -18.14
N GLU A 21 2.74 2.60 -19.42
CA GLU A 21 1.95 3.66 -20.04
C GLU A 21 1.26 3.10 -21.31
N PRO A 22 -0.08 3.22 -21.43
CA PRO A 22 -1.04 3.69 -20.43
C PRO A 22 -1.15 2.73 -19.21
N ARG A 23 -1.81 3.18 -18.13
CA ARG A 23 -1.92 2.43 -16.85
C ARG A 23 -2.48 1.02 -17.03
N ASP A 24 -3.46 0.88 -17.91
CA ASP A 24 -4.19 -0.36 -18.18
C ASP A 24 -3.50 -1.26 -19.23
N SER A 25 -2.30 -0.88 -19.69
CA SER A 25 -1.49 -1.76 -20.57
C SER A 25 -0.71 -2.84 -19.82
N SER A 26 -0.89 -2.96 -18.50
CA SER A 26 -0.33 -4.05 -17.71
C SER A 26 -0.97 -5.39 -18.07
N ARG A 27 -0.26 -6.47 -17.78
CA ARG A 27 -0.80 -7.83 -17.91
C ARG A 27 -1.74 -8.16 -16.77
N LEU A 28 -2.65 -9.09 -17.01
CA LEU A 28 -3.56 -9.65 -16.03
C LEU A 28 -3.42 -11.17 -16.01
N MET A 29 -3.11 -11.73 -14.85
CA MET A 29 -3.26 -13.16 -14.61
C MET A 29 -4.62 -13.41 -13.98
N VAL A 30 -5.44 -14.25 -14.59
CA VAL A 30 -6.71 -14.68 -14.04
C VAL A 30 -6.53 -16.06 -13.41
N LEU A 31 -6.83 -16.16 -12.12
CA LEU A 31 -6.79 -17.41 -11.35
C LEU A 31 -8.21 -17.79 -10.93
N ASN A 32 -8.71 -18.89 -11.47
CA ASN A 32 -9.93 -19.50 -10.98
C ASN A 32 -9.60 -20.34 -9.74
N ARG A 33 -10.10 -19.92 -8.57
CA ARG A 33 -9.77 -20.55 -7.29
C ARG A 33 -10.45 -21.91 -7.06
N GLU A 34 -11.51 -22.22 -7.79
CA GLU A 34 -12.18 -23.52 -7.71
C GLU A 34 -11.44 -24.59 -8.53
N SER A 35 -10.99 -24.23 -9.73
CA SER A 35 -10.32 -25.17 -10.64
C SER A 35 -8.80 -25.09 -10.62
N GLY A 36 -8.22 -23.98 -10.11
CA GLY A 36 -6.79 -23.69 -10.21
C GLY A 36 -6.33 -23.34 -11.61
N GLN A 37 -7.25 -23.11 -12.54
CA GLN A 37 -6.92 -22.72 -13.92
C GLN A 37 -6.35 -21.32 -13.95
N ILE A 38 -5.27 -21.14 -14.71
CA ILE A 38 -4.61 -19.84 -14.93
C ILE A 38 -4.83 -19.43 -16.37
N GLU A 39 -5.19 -18.16 -16.56
CA GLU A 39 -5.27 -17.52 -17.88
C GLU A 39 -4.40 -16.26 -17.91
N HIS A 40 -3.79 -15.98 -19.06
CA HIS A 40 -2.98 -14.79 -19.28
C HIS A 40 -3.72 -13.82 -20.18
N ARG A 41 -3.90 -12.58 -19.70
CA ARG A 41 -4.69 -11.53 -20.34
C ARG A 41 -3.97 -10.18 -20.25
N GLN A 42 -4.56 -9.15 -20.87
CA GLN A 42 -4.25 -7.75 -20.60
C GLN A 42 -5.24 -7.18 -19.59
N PHE A 43 -4.87 -6.15 -18.85
CA PHE A 43 -5.72 -5.63 -17.76
C PHE A 43 -7.13 -5.20 -18.23
N PRO A 44 -7.33 -4.58 -19.42
CA PRO A 44 -8.66 -4.26 -19.92
C PRO A 44 -9.57 -5.47 -20.13
N ASP A 45 -9.01 -6.68 -20.30
CA ASP A 45 -9.78 -7.91 -20.42
C ASP A 45 -10.50 -8.30 -19.13
N LEU A 46 -10.19 -7.63 -18.00
CA LEU A 46 -10.95 -7.75 -16.76
C LEU A 46 -12.45 -7.59 -17.00
N LEU A 47 -12.84 -6.72 -17.92
CA LEU A 47 -14.26 -6.50 -18.28
C LEU A 47 -14.98 -7.78 -18.73
N GLN A 48 -14.27 -8.77 -19.29
CA GLN A 48 -14.84 -10.05 -19.71
C GLN A 48 -15.24 -10.97 -18.53
N TYR A 49 -14.71 -10.68 -17.35
CA TYR A 49 -14.98 -11.44 -16.12
C TYR A 49 -15.96 -10.74 -15.18
N LEU A 50 -16.43 -9.53 -15.56
CA LEU A 50 -17.40 -8.76 -14.82
C LEU A 50 -18.82 -9.08 -15.33
N HIS A 51 -19.80 -9.06 -14.42
CA HIS A 51 -21.19 -9.29 -14.74
C HIS A 51 -22.04 -8.08 -14.33
N PRO A 52 -23.15 -7.80 -15.04
CA PRO A 52 -24.12 -6.82 -14.58
C PRO A 52 -24.57 -7.11 -13.15
N GLY A 53 -24.53 -6.09 -12.31
CA GLY A 53 -24.85 -6.22 -10.89
C GLY A 53 -23.66 -6.47 -9.97
N ASP A 54 -22.47 -6.77 -10.47
CA ASP A 54 -21.25 -6.82 -9.63
C ASP A 54 -21.03 -5.49 -8.93
N VAL A 55 -20.40 -5.55 -7.74
CA VAL A 55 -20.00 -4.38 -6.97
C VAL A 55 -18.48 -4.38 -6.82
N MET A 56 -17.81 -3.44 -7.47
CA MET A 56 -16.36 -3.26 -7.32
C MET A 56 -16.07 -2.24 -6.22
N VAL A 57 -15.28 -2.64 -5.22
CA VAL A 57 -14.94 -1.80 -4.06
C VAL A 57 -13.49 -1.35 -4.14
N PHE A 58 -13.29 -0.03 -4.11
CA PHE A 58 -12.02 0.64 -4.28
C PHE A 58 -11.61 1.39 -3.01
N ASN A 59 -10.32 1.37 -2.67
CA ASN A 59 -9.77 2.24 -1.64
C ASN A 59 -9.42 3.61 -2.27
N GLN A 60 -10.16 4.66 -1.88
CA GLN A 60 -9.99 6.03 -2.41
C GLN A 60 -8.96 6.87 -1.65
N SER A 61 -8.15 6.26 -0.78
CA SER A 61 -7.11 7.01 -0.07
C SER A 61 -6.11 7.64 -1.05
N ARG A 62 -5.66 8.85 -0.69
CA ARG A 62 -4.69 9.64 -1.47
C ARG A 62 -3.37 9.69 -0.72
N VAL A 63 -2.29 9.37 -1.42
CA VAL A 63 -0.94 9.48 -0.86
C VAL A 63 -0.59 10.95 -0.66
N ILE A 64 -0.14 11.29 0.55
CA ILE A 64 0.41 12.60 0.86
C ILE A 64 1.92 12.62 0.61
N PRO A 65 2.52 13.76 0.29
CA PRO A 65 3.97 13.87 0.11
C PRO A 65 4.67 13.84 1.50
N ALA A 66 4.57 12.71 2.18
CA ALA A 66 4.90 12.53 3.59
C ALA A 66 6.40 12.45 3.89
N ARG A 67 7.28 12.40 2.88
CA ARG A 67 8.73 12.34 3.07
C ARG A 67 9.33 13.73 3.04
N LEU A 68 9.97 14.13 4.14
CA LEU A 68 10.51 15.46 4.36
C LEU A 68 12.02 15.38 4.64
N PHE A 69 12.76 16.27 4.00
CA PHE A 69 14.21 16.38 4.20
C PHE A 69 14.56 17.73 4.77
N GLY A 70 15.57 17.79 5.62
CA GLY A 70 16.00 19.04 6.23
C GLY A 70 17.29 18.90 7.02
N HIS A 71 17.63 19.98 7.74
CA HIS A 71 18.81 20.08 8.57
C HIS A 71 18.44 20.47 10.00
N ARG A 72 19.09 19.85 10.96
CA ARG A 72 18.98 20.24 12.38
C ARG A 72 19.46 21.68 12.55
N VAL A 73 18.66 22.47 13.25
CA VAL A 73 18.96 23.89 13.49
C VAL A 73 20.23 24.08 14.32
N ASP A 74 20.48 23.16 15.28
CA ASP A 74 21.60 23.24 16.21
C ASP A 74 22.96 22.78 15.64
N THR A 75 22.95 21.81 14.71
CA THR A 75 24.20 21.17 14.21
C THR A 75 24.40 21.24 12.72
N GLY A 76 23.38 21.67 11.96
CA GLY A 76 23.37 21.63 10.49
C GLY A 76 23.36 20.21 9.90
N SER A 77 23.24 19.16 10.74
CA SER A 77 23.27 17.79 10.23
C SER A 77 21.94 17.41 9.57
N ARG A 78 22.04 16.66 8.46
CA ARG A 78 20.87 16.21 7.68
C ARG A 78 19.93 15.36 8.50
N ALA A 79 18.64 15.51 8.23
CA ALA A 79 17.55 14.71 8.79
C ALA A 79 16.53 14.39 7.70
N GLU A 80 15.96 13.21 7.81
CA GLU A 80 14.84 12.73 6.96
C GLU A 80 13.70 12.32 7.89
N PHE A 81 12.49 12.76 7.56
CA PHE A 81 11.26 12.30 8.21
C PHE A 81 10.36 11.65 7.20
N LEU A 82 9.62 10.68 7.68
CA LEU A 82 8.49 10.10 6.99
C LEU A 82 7.31 10.13 7.92
N LEU A 83 6.37 11.02 7.64
CA LEU A 83 5.12 11.14 8.39
C LEU A 83 4.28 9.89 8.16
N LEU A 84 3.73 9.31 9.22
CA LEU A 84 2.97 8.06 9.15
C LEU A 84 1.49 8.28 9.44
N ARG A 85 1.18 8.96 10.54
CA ARG A 85 -0.18 9.17 11.00
C ARG A 85 -0.29 10.51 11.73
N ARG A 86 -1.39 11.22 11.46
CA ARG A 86 -1.74 12.43 12.20
C ARG A 86 -2.53 12.06 13.47
N ASN A 87 -2.10 12.60 14.59
CA ASN A 87 -2.77 12.43 15.88
C ASN A 87 -3.90 13.44 16.06
N ALA A 88 -4.82 13.15 16.97
CA ALA A 88 -5.95 14.03 17.28
C ALA A 88 -5.53 15.42 17.82
N ASP A 89 -4.35 15.51 18.44
CA ASP A 89 -3.76 16.76 18.97
C ASP A 89 -3.00 17.59 17.91
N GLY A 90 -3.04 17.17 16.63
CA GLY A 90 -2.36 17.83 15.51
C GLY A 90 -0.87 17.49 15.40
N THR A 91 -0.31 16.64 16.26
CA THR A 91 1.02 16.07 16.07
C THR A 91 1.00 14.92 15.06
N TRP A 92 2.18 14.49 14.64
CA TRP A 92 2.34 13.35 13.73
C TRP A 92 3.22 12.27 14.33
N GLU A 93 2.87 11.02 14.12
CA GLU A 93 3.83 9.94 14.21
C GLU A 93 4.70 9.93 12.97
N ALA A 94 6.01 9.77 13.16
CA ALA A 94 6.97 9.79 12.06
C ALA A 94 8.13 8.82 12.30
N MET A 95 8.60 8.20 11.25
CA MET A 95 9.96 7.65 11.22
C MET A 95 10.95 8.77 10.95
N ALA A 96 12.15 8.67 11.54
CA ALA A 96 13.18 9.69 11.36
C ALA A 96 14.57 9.08 11.22
N LYS A 97 15.38 9.66 10.35
CA LYS A 97 16.80 9.28 10.15
C LYS A 97 17.71 10.53 10.26
N PRO A 98 18.83 10.42 11.00
CA PRO A 98 19.29 9.30 11.83
C PRO A 98 18.55 9.24 13.18
N GLY A 99 17.84 8.13 13.46
CA GLY A 99 16.90 8.03 14.60
C GLY A 99 17.49 8.37 15.97
N ARG A 100 18.73 7.92 16.28
CA ARG A 100 19.40 8.14 17.58
C ARG A 100 19.78 9.60 17.85
N ARG A 101 19.97 10.42 16.83
CA ARG A 101 20.39 11.83 16.93
C ARG A 101 19.20 12.80 16.97
N LEU A 102 18.04 12.34 16.56
CA LEU A 102 16.80 13.09 16.54
C LEU A 102 16.00 12.80 17.82
N ARG A 103 16.35 13.52 18.89
CA ARG A 103 15.78 13.38 20.25
C ARG A 103 14.73 14.44 20.49
N GLN A 104 13.94 14.29 21.54
CA GLN A 104 12.99 15.29 22.01
C GLN A 104 13.68 16.67 22.15
N GLY A 105 12.99 17.72 21.70
CA GLY A 105 13.46 19.11 21.72
C GLY A 105 14.36 19.50 20.54
N VAL A 106 14.73 18.58 19.65
CA VAL A 106 15.45 18.90 18.42
C VAL A 106 14.47 19.53 17.41
N VAL A 107 14.90 20.63 16.79
CA VAL A 107 14.19 21.30 15.70
C VAL A 107 14.94 21.05 14.40
N VAL A 108 14.19 20.72 13.35
CA VAL A 108 14.72 20.50 12.01
C VAL A 108 14.04 21.48 11.05
N GLN A 109 14.87 22.28 10.37
CA GLN A 109 14.43 23.16 9.28
C GLN A 109 14.28 22.31 8.03
N ILE A 110 13.10 22.30 7.43
CA ILE A 110 12.82 21.55 6.21
C ILE A 110 13.15 22.43 4.99
N GLU A 111 13.73 21.81 4.00
CA GLU A 111 14.19 22.46 2.79
C GLU A 111 13.20 22.30 1.65
N GLU A 112 13.04 23.36 0.89
CA GLU A 112 12.23 23.35 -0.33
C GLU A 112 12.98 22.52 -1.40
N GLN A 113 12.40 21.41 -1.81
CA GLN A 113 12.85 20.49 -2.86
C GLN A 113 14.35 20.48 -3.19
N PHE A 114 15.09 19.55 -2.55
CA PHE A 114 16.30 19.06 -3.22
C PHE A 114 15.88 18.13 -4.37
N PRO A 115 16.51 18.26 -5.54
CA PRO A 115 16.50 17.16 -6.50
C PRO A 115 17.05 15.94 -5.76
N GLN A 116 16.34 14.82 -5.83
CA GLN A 116 16.79 13.58 -5.20
C GLN A 116 18.25 13.35 -5.62
N PRO A 117 19.20 13.10 -4.72
CA PRO A 117 20.51 12.69 -5.14
C PRO A 117 20.32 11.40 -5.94
N ALA A 118 20.62 11.43 -7.23
CA ALA A 118 20.85 10.23 -7.99
C ALA A 118 21.80 9.39 -7.13
N PHE A 119 21.37 8.21 -6.69
CA PHE A 119 22.20 7.32 -5.90
C PHE A 119 23.52 7.19 -6.63
N ALA A 120 24.57 7.74 -6.04
CA ALA A 120 25.92 7.63 -6.58
C ALA A 120 26.20 6.14 -6.72
N LYS A 121 26.41 5.69 -7.95
CA LYS A 121 26.97 4.38 -8.22
C LYS A 121 28.28 4.33 -7.43
N GLU A 122 28.33 3.52 -6.37
CA GLU A 122 29.60 3.12 -5.79
C GLU A 122 30.40 2.41 -6.87
N GLY A 123 31.47 3.02 -7.28
CA GLY A 123 32.44 2.41 -8.17
C GLY A 123 32.93 3.30 -9.31
N ILE A 124 33.49 4.48 -9.02
CA ILE A 124 34.59 5.07 -9.82
C ILE A 124 35.55 5.77 -8.84
N ASN A 125 36.69 5.17 -8.64
CA ASN A 125 37.88 5.83 -8.06
C ASN A 125 38.21 7.05 -8.90
N THR A 126 38.04 8.24 -8.36
CA THR A 126 38.66 9.46 -8.87
C THR A 126 39.74 9.87 -7.86
N PRO A 127 40.97 10.15 -8.31
CA PRO A 127 42.06 10.52 -7.39
C PRO A 127 41.79 11.88 -6.76
N ALA A 128 42.16 11.99 -5.49
CA ALA A 128 42.09 13.21 -4.70
C ALA A 128 42.84 14.36 -5.40
N GLY A 129 42.05 15.38 -5.79
CA GLY A 129 42.55 16.71 -6.11
C GLY A 129 42.31 17.60 -4.90
N GLU A 130 43.41 18.11 -4.32
CA GLU A 130 43.41 19.15 -3.32
C GLU A 130 42.73 20.38 -3.92
N ASP A 131 41.68 20.92 -3.23
CA ASP A 131 41.47 22.35 -3.01
C ASP A 131 40.05 22.64 -2.47
N GLY A 132 40.02 23.20 -1.26
CA GLY A 132 39.06 24.24 -0.93
C GLY A 132 37.65 23.89 -0.47
N VAL A 133 37.46 23.00 0.51
CA VAL A 133 36.18 22.99 1.28
C VAL A 133 36.33 23.89 2.50
N PRO A 134 35.57 25.00 2.66
CA PRO A 134 35.59 25.82 3.86
C PRO A 134 35.17 24.99 5.09
N LYS A 135 35.99 24.96 6.11
CA LYS A 135 35.78 24.18 7.35
C LYS A 135 34.68 24.70 8.26
N ASN A 136 34.00 25.78 7.93
CA ASN A 136 32.85 26.30 8.66
C ASN A 136 31.95 27.05 7.65
N PRO A 137 30.75 26.55 7.31
CA PRO A 137 29.76 27.43 6.74
C PRO A 137 29.33 28.44 7.83
N PRO A 138 29.11 29.71 7.49
CA PRO A 138 28.61 30.70 8.43
C PRO A 138 27.26 30.27 8.98
N PRO A 139 26.90 30.65 10.23
CA PRO A 139 25.57 30.40 10.74
C PRO A 139 24.57 31.11 9.82
N PHE A 140 23.63 30.36 9.27
CA PHE A 140 22.52 30.92 8.51
C PHE A 140 21.63 31.73 9.46
N VAL A 141 21.95 32.99 9.61
CA VAL A 141 21.07 34.02 10.18
C VAL A 141 20.38 34.70 9.00
N ASN A 142 19.24 34.19 8.60
CA ASN A 142 18.31 34.98 7.80
C ASN A 142 17.49 35.86 8.75
N GLU A 143 17.93 37.08 8.96
CA GLU A 143 17.08 38.15 9.48
C GLU A 143 16.06 38.52 8.40
N GLY A 144 14.79 38.13 8.66
CA GLY A 144 13.62 38.71 8.00
C GLY A 144 13.27 38.15 6.63
N THR A 145 12.63 36.98 6.58
CA THR A 145 11.53 36.65 5.64
C THR A 145 10.97 35.27 6.05
N GLU A 146 9.64 35.17 6.12
CA GLU A 146 8.79 33.98 6.31
C GLU A 146 9.46 32.83 7.09
N ARG A 147 8.93 32.52 8.28
CA ARG A 147 9.35 31.35 9.07
C ARG A 147 9.29 30.13 8.16
N GLY A 148 10.44 29.61 7.75
CA GLY A 148 10.52 28.43 6.93
C GLY A 148 9.83 27.24 7.62
N PHE A 149 9.44 26.25 6.84
CA PHE A 149 8.76 25.05 7.34
C PHE A 149 9.71 24.24 8.24
N SER A 150 9.30 23.96 9.48
CA SER A 150 10.12 23.23 10.47
C SER A 150 9.35 22.11 11.13
N ILE A 151 10.09 21.15 11.67
CA ILE A 151 9.62 20.02 12.46
C ILE A 151 10.24 20.06 13.85
N ASP A 152 9.38 20.06 14.88
CA ASP A 152 9.77 19.93 16.27
C ASP A 152 9.58 18.50 16.74
N ILE A 153 10.60 17.87 17.32
CA ILE A 153 10.47 16.53 17.89
C ILE A 153 9.94 16.64 19.32
N ILE A 154 8.68 16.23 19.49
CA ILE A 154 7.95 16.29 20.76
C ILE A 154 8.29 15.11 21.66
N ALA A 155 8.39 13.91 21.08
CA ALA A 155 8.77 12.69 21.81
C ALA A 155 9.55 11.73 20.91
N ALA A 156 10.33 10.85 21.53
CA ALA A 156 11.01 9.73 20.88
C ALA A 156 10.64 8.44 21.59
N HIS A 157 10.18 7.45 20.84
CA HIS A 157 9.66 6.18 21.37
C HIS A 157 10.70 5.05 21.24
N ASP A 158 10.54 4.01 22.05
CA ASP A 158 11.48 2.87 22.12
C ASP A 158 11.48 2.03 20.83
N ASP A 159 10.38 2.02 20.10
CA ASP A 159 10.23 1.38 18.78
C ASP A 159 10.91 2.15 17.62
N GLY A 160 11.52 3.30 17.94
CA GLY A 160 12.22 4.16 16.99
C GLY A 160 11.34 5.23 16.34
N LEU A 161 10.04 5.21 16.57
CA LEU A 161 9.11 6.24 16.11
C LEU A 161 9.34 7.57 16.86
N LYS A 162 8.87 8.64 16.26
CA LYS A 162 8.90 10.00 16.82
C LYS A 162 7.50 10.59 16.79
N THR A 163 7.13 11.32 17.85
CA THR A 163 6.03 12.25 17.78
C THR A 163 6.59 13.61 17.41
N VAL A 164 6.10 14.18 16.32
CA VAL A 164 6.60 15.45 15.77
C VAL A 164 5.47 16.46 15.59
N ARG A 165 5.80 17.74 15.70
CA ARG A 165 4.91 18.85 15.40
C ARG A 165 5.45 19.61 14.21
N LEU A 166 4.59 19.85 13.23
CA LEU A 166 4.88 20.65 12.05
C LEU A 166 4.57 22.12 12.36
N SER A 167 5.38 23.05 11.85
CA SER A 167 5.08 24.49 11.96
C SER A 167 3.90 24.91 11.10
N SER A 168 3.57 24.16 10.04
CA SER A 168 2.42 24.33 9.17
C SER A 168 2.04 23.01 8.51
N GLU A 169 0.75 22.70 8.43
CA GLU A 169 0.25 21.53 7.67
C GLU A 169 0.40 21.74 6.14
N GLU A 170 0.27 22.97 5.66
CA GLU A 170 0.46 23.35 4.25
C GLU A 170 1.90 23.08 3.76
N GLY A 171 2.87 23.05 4.71
CA GLY A 171 4.25 22.72 4.41
C GLY A 171 4.42 21.32 3.83
N ILE A 172 3.55 20.38 4.17
CA ILE A 172 3.63 18.99 3.65
C ILE A 172 3.50 19.00 2.11
N GLU A 173 2.53 19.72 1.57
CA GLU A 173 2.30 19.77 0.12
C GLU A 173 3.42 20.50 -0.64
N ARG A 174 4.01 21.52 -0.02
CA ARG A 174 5.04 22.35 -0.64
C ARG A 174 6.44 21.71 -0.57
N PHE A 175 6.78 21.09 0.54
CA PHE A 175 8.15 20.63 0.84
C PHE A 175 8.28 19.11 0.82
N GLY A 176 7.16 18.41 0.80
CA GLY A 176 7.15 16.95 0.90
C GLY A 176 7.39 16.25 -0.43
N HIS A 177 7.89 15.04 -0.33
CA HIS A 177 8.07 14.12 -1.46
C HIS A 177 7.16 12.91 -1.29
N THR A 178 6.62 12.42 -2.41
CA THR A 178 5.83 11.20 -2.42
C THR A 178 6.68 10.03 -1.93
N PRO A 179 6.29 9.33 -0.86
CA PRO A 179 7.02 8.18 -0.36
C PRO A 179 6.79 6.99 -1.29
N LEU A 180 7.83 6.53 -1.95
CA LEU A 180 7.78 5.29 -2.72
C LEU A 180 8.23 4.12 -1.84
N PRO A 181 7.72 2.89 -2.09
CA PRO A 181 8.18 1.68 -1.43
C PRO A 181 9.70 1.47 -1.58
N PRO A 182 10.37 0.83 -0.62
CA PRO A 182 11.84 0.74 -0.57
C PRO A 182 12.46 -0.07 -1.73
N TYR A 183 11.69 -0.90 -2.41
CA TYR A 183 12.13 -1.67 -3.57
C TYR A 183 12.09 -0.88 -4.89
N ILE A 184 11.45 0.30 -4.92
CA ILE A 184 11.50 1.24 -6.05
C ILE A 184 12.69 2.17 -5.81
N LYS A 185 13.71 2.05 -6.64
CA LYS A 185 14.96 2.82 -6.55
C LYS A 185 15.03 3.92 -7.60
N GLU A 186 14.21 3.82 -8.63
CA GLU A 186 14.15 4.81 -9.69
C GLU A 186 13.30 6.02 -9.25
N THR A 187 13.71 7.20 -9.70
CA THR A 187 12.96 8.43 -9.47
C THR A 187 11.71 8.43 -10.35
N LEU A 188 10.56 8.67 -9.75
CA LEU A 188 9.31 8.81 -10.47
C LEU A 188 9.21 10.24 -11.04
N ASN A 189 9.23 10.38 -12.35
CA ASN A 189 9.16 11.69 -13.03
C ASN A 189 7.82 12.41 -12.80
N ASP A 190 6.74 11.64 -12.69
CA ASP A 190 5.40 12.14 -12.38
C ASP A 190 4.87 11.48 -11.10
N PRO A 191 4.86 12.20 -9.95
CA PRO A 191 4.30 11.70 -8.69
C PRO A 191 2.83 11.27 -8.79
N GLY A 192 2.07 11.83 -9.74
CA GLY A 192 0.69 11.45 -10.01
C GLY A 192 0.54 10.00 -10.51
N ARG A 193 1.63 9.38 -10.97
CA ARG A 193 1.64 7.96 -11.36
C ARG A 193 1.57 7.00 -10.14
N TYR A 194 1.90 7.48 -8.94
CA TYR A 194 1.72 6.74 -7.69
C TYR A 194 0.42 7.14 -6.97
N GLN A 195 -0.58 7.56 -7.74
CA GLN A 195 -1.95 7.84 -7.30
C GLN A 195 -2.95 7.12 -8.18
N THR A 196 -4.05 6.64 -7.60
CA THR A 196 -5.18 6.14 -8.39
C THR A 196 -5.94 7.31 -9.01
N VAL A 197 -6.60 7.08 -10.16
CA VAL A 197 -7.40 8.11 -10.85
C VAL A 197 -8.61 8.58 -10.02
N TYR A 198 -9.01 7.79 -9.03
CA TYR A 198 -10.13 8.05 -8.14
C TYR A 198 -9.73 8.43 -6.71
N SER A 199 -8.44 8.68 -6.44
CA SER A 199 -7.95 9.06 -5.11
C SER A 199 -8.54 10.38 -4.64
N ARG A 200 -9.11 10.42 -3.41
CA ARG A 200 -9.80 11.61 -2.87
C ARG A 200 -9.39 11.95 -1.45
N GLN A 201 -9.30 10.96 -0.55
CA GLN A 201 -9.09 11.18 0.90
C GLN A 201 -7.60 11.19 1.22
N PRO A 202 -6.97 12.36 1.50
CA PRO A 202 -5.55 12.46 1.84
C PRO A 202 -5.27 11.83 3.20
N GLY A 203 -4.05 11.32 3.39
CA GLY A 203 -3.61 10.75 4.67
C GLY A 203 -2.86 9.42 4.56
N SER A 204 -2.80 8.83 3.37
CA SER A 204 -2.07 7.58 3.14
C SER A 204 -0.59 7.85 2.82
N VAL A 205 0.31 6.98 3.27
CA VAL A 205 1.74 7.00 2.90
C VAL A 205 2.08 6.00 1.81
N ALA A 206 1.13 5.16 1.41
CA ALA A 206 1.26 4.27 0.26
C ALA A 206 -0.03 4.22 -0.56
N ALA A 207 0.11 4.07 -1.88
CA ALA A 207 -1.04 3.96 -2.77
C ALA A 207 -1.69 2.55 -2.69
N PRO A 208 -3.01 2.44 -2.89
CA PRO A 208 -3.68 1.15 -3.11
C PRO A 208 -3.34 0.64 -4.53
N THR A 209 -2.20 -0.03 -4.66
CA THR A 209 -1.48 -0.23 -5.92
C THR A 209 -2.24 -1.04 -6.98
N ALA A 210 -3.13 -1.95 -6.58
CA ALA A 210 -4.02 -2.63 -7.53
C ALA A 210 -4.97 -1.67 -8.26
N GLY A 211 -5.27 -0.52 -7.67
CA GLY A 211 -6.04 0.54 -8.29
C GLY A 211 -5.29 1.35 -9.34
N LEU A 212 -3.95 1.28 -9.36
CA LEU A 212 -3.13 2.02 -10.31
C LEU A 212 -3.33 1.57 -11.76
N HIS A 213 -3.83 0.36 -11.97
CA HIS A 213 -4.12 -0.20 -13.29
C HIS A 213 -5.36 0.41 -13.95
N PHE A 214 -6.26 1.01 -13.16
CA PHE A 214 -7.50 1.56 -13.69
C PHE A 214 -7.29 2.93 -14.32
N THR A 215 -7.86 3.11 -15.51
CA THR A 215 -8.10 4.41 -16.14
C THR A 215 -9.54 4.84 -15.88
N GLU A 216 -9.85 6.13 -16.05
CA GLU A 216 -11.23 6.60 -15.96
C GLU A 216 -12.12 5.96 -17.02
N ASP A 217 -11.57 5.76 -18.23
CA ASP A 217 -12.25 5.07 -19.35
C ASP A 217 -12.61 3.63 -18.99
N LEU A 218 -11.66 2.87 -18.40
CA LEU A 218 -11.92 1.49 -18.00
C LEU A 218 -12.99 1.42 -16.89
N LEU A 219 -12.95 2.35 -15.92
CA LEU A 219 -13.98 2.46 -14.88
C LEU A 219 -15.34 2.79 -15.48
N GLN A 220 -15.40 3.67 -16.49
CA GLN A 220 -16.65 4.00 -17.16
C GLN A 220 -17.21 2.79 -17.92
N LYS A 221 -16.37 2.06 -18.66
CA LYS A 221 -16.76 0.83 -19.35
C LYS A 221 -17.30 -0.23 -18.38
N ALA A 222 -16.71 -0.37 -17.19
CA ALA A 222 -17.26 -1.27 -16.16
C ALA A 222 -18.67 -0.83 -15.71
N ARG A 223 -18.87 0.48 -15.49
CA ARG A 223 -20.21 1.02 -15.14
C ARG A 223 -21.23 0.80 -16.28
N ASP A 224 -20.82 0.99 -17.52
CA ASP A 224 -21.67 0.77 -18.69
C ASP A 224 -22.10 -0.70 -18.84
N LEU A 225 -21.31 -1.64 -18.30
CA LEU A 225 -21.69 -3.06 -18.15
C LEU A 225 -22.66 -3.31 -17.01
N GLY A 226 -23.05 -2.29 -16.22
CA GLY A 226 -23.91 -2.42 -15.06
C GLY A 226 -23.18 -2.81 -13.76
N VAL A 227 -21.88 -2.61 -13.70
CA VAL A 227 -21.07 -2.79 -12.47
C VAL A 227 -21.17 -1.55 -11.60
N GLU A 228 -21.51 -1.72 -10.33
CA GLU A 228 -21.54 -0.63 -9.34
C GLU A 228 -20.13 -0.40 -8.79
N THR A 229 -19.69 0.88 -8.71
CA THR A 229 -18.41 1.24 -8.11
C THR A 229 -18.62 1.86 -6.74
N VAL A 230 -18.03 1.26 -5.70
CA VAL A 230 -18.13 1.69 -4.30
C VAL A 230 -16.76 2.07 -3.80
N PHE A 231 -16.69 3.12 -2.98
CA PHE A 231 -15.42 3.62 -2.45
C PHE A 231 -15.40 3.50 -0.92
N VAL A 232 -14.29 2.97 -0.42
CA VAL A 232 -13.95 2.93 1.00
C VAL A 232 -12.62 3.65 1.22
N THR A 233 -12.29 3.99 2.45
CA THR A 233 -10.99 4.59 2.77
C THR A 233 -10.24 3.69 3.74
N LEU A 234 -8.96 3.44 3.47
CA LEU A 234 -7.99 2.91 4.43
C LEU A 234 -6.68 3.65 4.20
N HIS A 235 -6.17 4.29 5.23
CA HIS A 235 -4.89 4.97 5.19
C HIS A 235 -3.76 3.96 5.40
N VAL A 236 -3.07 3.63 4.31
CA VAL A 236 -2.02 2.61 4.29
C VAL A 236 -0.75 3.14 4.93
N GLY A 237 -0.23 2.41 5.91
CA GLY A 237 1.08 2.63 6.50
C GLY A 237 2.21 1.95 5.71
N LEU A 238 3.47 2.26 6.08
CA LEU A 238 4.65 1.66 5.43
C LEU A 238 4.88 0.19 5.79
N ASP A 239 4.36 -0.26 6.92
CA ASP A 239 4.57 -1.62 7.40
C ASP A 239 3.95 -2.68 6.47
N THR A 240 3.00 -2.26 5.62
CA THR A 240 2.44 -3.10 4.55
C THR A 240 3.51 -3.67 3.61
N PHE A 241 4.67 -3.04 3.52
CA PHE A 241 5.79 -3.49 2.66
C PHE A 241 6.89 -4.25 3.42
N LYS A 242 6.70 -4.54 4.71
CA LYS A 242 7.65 -5.35 5.47
C LYS A 242 7.29 -6.83 5.33
N PRO A 243 8.27 -7.72 5.13
CA PRO A 243 8.06 -9.14 5.34
C PRO A 243 7.67 -9.42 6.80
N VAL A 244 7.01 -10.55 7.02
CA VAL A 244 6.79 -11.09 8.37
C VAL A 244 8.10 -11.72 8.83
N ASP A 245 8.64 -11.26 9.95
CA ASP A 245 9.93 -11.71 10.47
C ASP A 245 9.80 -12.93 11.40
N GLU A 246 8.63 -13.10 12.04
CA GLU A 246 8.34 -14.21 12.96
C GLU A 246 8.27 -15.55 12.21
N ASP A 247 8.79 -16.63 12.79
CA ASP A 247 8.72 -18.00 12.23
C ASP A 247 7.28 -18.50 12.12
N ASP A 248 6.46 -18.20 13.12
CA ASP A 248 5.01 -18.43 13.12
C ASP A 248 4.29 -17.11 12.82
N PRO A 249 3.62 -16.99 11.66
CA PRO A 249 2.95 -15.74 11.31
C PRO A 249 1.81 -15.37 12.27
N THR A 250 1.30 -16.30 13.08
CA THR A 250 0.26 -15.97 14.09
C THR A 250 0.79 -15.12 15.24
N GLU A 251 2.11 -15.08 15.44
CA GLU A 251 2.76 -14.25 16.45
C GLU A 251 3.00 -12.81 15.95
N HIS A 252 2.87 -12.60 14.64
CA HIS A 252 3.07 -11.29 14.03
C HIS A 252 2.00 -10.30 14.47
N LYS A 253 2.44 -9.12 14.94
CA LYS A 253 1.55 -8.03 15.30
C LYS A 253 1.36 -7.10 14.10
N ILE A 254 0.23 -7.27 13.41
CA ILE A 254 -0.11 -6.36 12.33
C ILE A 254 -0.44 -4.97 12.91
N HIS A 255 0.07 -3.93 12.25
CA HIS A 255 -0.26 -2.56 12.62
C HIS A 255 -1.71 -2.25 12.29
N THR A 256 -2.35 -1.47 13.18
CA THR A 256 -3.69 -0.95 12.93
C THR A 256 -3.63 0.18 11.91
N GLU A 257 -4.60 0.20 11.01
CA GLU A 257 -4.74 1.22 9.99
C GLU A 257 -6.15 1.81 10.06
N HIS A 258 -6.21 3.14 10.05
CA HIS A 258 -7.48 3.86 10.08
C HIS A 258 -8.28 3.62 8.81
N TYR A 259 -9.55 3.22 8.95
CA TYR A 259 -10.45 3.04 7.82
C TYR A 259 -11.81 3.72 8.03
N SER A 260 -12.48 4.01 6.92
CA SER A 260 -13.86 4.49 6.94
C SER A 260 -14.69 3.92 5.80
N ILE A 261 -15.96 3.69 6.10
CA ILE A 261 -17.02 3.36 5.14
C ILE A 261 -18.14 4.37 5.35
N ASP A 262 -18.40 5.20 4.37
CA ASP A 262 -19.46 6.21 4.47
C ASP A 262 -20.88 5.62 4.30
N ALA A 263 -21.91 6.43 4.51
CA ALA A 263 -23.30 5.99 4.45
C ALA A 263 -23.68 5.46 3.05
N GLN A 264 -23.18 6.08 1.98
CA GLN A 264 -23.48 5.65 0.61
C GLN A 264 -22.86 4.29 0.29
N ALA A 265 -21.59 4.11 0.64
CA ALA A 265 -20.89 2.84 0.49
C ALA A 265 -21.55 1.73 1.32
N THR A 266 -21.94 2.04 2.55
CA THR A 266 -22.64 1.13 3.46
C THR A 266 -23.98 0.67 2.87
N GLU A 267 -24.80 1.59 2.35
CA GLU A 267 -26.06 1.26 1.72
C GLU A 267 -25.87 0.33 0.50
N SER A 268 -24.90 0.66 -0.37
CA SER A 268 -24.59 -0.14 -1.55
C SER A 268 -24.11 -1.55 -1.19
N LEU A 269 -23.24 -1.68 -0.19
CA LEU A 269 -22.74 -2.97 0.29
C LEU A 269 -23.84 -3.83 0.94
N ASN A 270 -24.71 -3.21 1.75
CA ASN A 270 -25.83 -3.91 2.37
C ASN A 270 -26.82 -4.43 1.31
N ARG A 271 -27.16 -3.60 0.32
CA ARG A 271 -28.02 -3.99 -0.80
C ARG A 271 -27.37 -5.12 -1.61
N ALA A 272 -26.08 -4.99 -1.94
CA ALA A 272 -25.36 -6.03 -2.66
C ALA A 272 -25.41 -7.38 -1.93
N LYS A 273 -25.20 -7.36 -0.62
CA LYS A 273 -25.24 -8.56 0.21
C LYS A 273 -26.65 -9.17 0.30
N ALA A 274 -27.67 -8.34 0.46
CA ALA A 274 -29.08 -8.79 0.51
C ALA A 274 -29.52 -9.41 -0.81
N ASP A 275 -29.06 -8.86 -1.94
CA ASP A 275 -29.40 -9.32 -3.29
C ASP A 275 -28.50 -10.49 -3.76
N GLY A 276 -27.52 -10.93 -2.96
CA GLY A 276 -26.57 -11.97 -3.35
C GLY A 276 -25.64 -11.56 -4.49
N ARG A 277 -25.41 -10.26 -4.68
CA ARG A 277 -24.55 -9.71 -5.72
C ARG A 277 -23.07 -9.93 -5.34
N ARG A 278 -22.25 -10.21 -6.34
CA ARG A 278 -20.82 -10.44 -6.15
C ARG A 278 -20.08 -9.14 -5.80
N ILE A 279 -19.33 -9.17 -4.70
CA ILE A 279 -18.49 -8.07 -4.23
C ILE A 279 -17.04 -8.36 -4.61
N ILE A 280 -16.46 -7.50 -5.44
CA ILE A 280 -15.11 -7.60 -5.98
C ILE A 280 -14.23 -6.54 -5.31
N ALA A 281 -13.27 -6.95 -4.49
CA ALA A 281 -12.35 -6.03 -3.85
C ALA A 281 -11.19 -5.68 -4.79
N VAL A 282 -10.92 -4.39 -4.99
CA VAL A 282 -9.76 -3.90 -5.72
C VAL A 282 -8.65 -3.53 -4.74
N GLY A 283 -7.66 -4.41 -4.65
CA GLY A 283 -6.54 -4.33 -3.72
C GLY A 283 -6.81 -4.99 -2.37
N THR A 284 -5.74 -5.48 -1.76
CA THR A 284 -5.74 -6.10 -0.43
C THR A 284 -6.22 -5.13 0.66
N THR A 285 -6.05 -3.83 0.46
CA THR A 285 -6.56 -2.77 1.34
C THR A 285 -8.09 -2.75 1.39
N SER A 286 -8.75 -2.87 0.23
CA SER A 286 -10.22 -2.98 0.16
C SER A 286 -10.71 -4.29 0.79
N VAL A 287 -9.97 -5.40 0.61
CA VAL A 287 -10.26 -6.67 1.30
C VAL A 287 -10.22 -6.48 2.81
N ARG A 288 -9.18 -5.85 3.36
CA ARG A 288 -9.03 -5.65 4.81
C ARG A 288 -10.17 -4.82 5.38
N VAL A 289 -10.58 -3.73 4.71
CA VAL A 289 -11.73 -2.92 5.14
C VAL A 289 -13.01 -3.74 5.16
N LEU A 290 -13.31 -4.43 4.07
CA LEU A 290 -14.54 -5.21 3.94
C LEU A 290 -14.61 -6.36 4.94
N GLU A 291 -13.52 -7.09 5.12
CA GLU A 291 -13.48 -8.23 6.04
C GLU A 291 -13.42 -7.80 7.51
N GLN A 292 -12.79 -6.66 7.84
CA GLN A 292 -12.89 -6.07 9.17
C GLN A 292 -14.34 -5.69 9.48
N ALA A 293 -14.99 -4.96 8.57
CA ALA A 293 -16.39 -4.57 8.76
C ALA A 293 -17.33 -5.77 8.83
N GLY A 294 -17.08 -6.82 8.03
CA GLY A 294 -17.83 -8.07 8.08
C GLY A 294 -17.65 -8.84 9.39
N LEU A 295 -16.44 -8.80 9.96
CA LEU A 295 -16.13 -9.41 11.26
C LEU A 295 -16.79 -8.64 12.40
N ASP A 296 -16.72 -7.31 12.37
CA ASP A 296 -17.35 -6.45 13.37
C ASP A 296 -18.89 -6.59 13.36
N LEU A 297 -19.48 -6.74 12.16
CA LEU A 297 -20.89 -7.04 11.99
C LEU A 297 -21.29 -8.37 12.65
N GLU A 298 -20.48 -9.43 12.43
CA GLU A 298 -20.72 -10.74 13.05
C GLU A 298 -20.63 -10.67 14.58
N HIS A 299 -19.62 -9.96 15.12
CA HIS A 299 -19.40 -9.81 16.56
C HIS A 299 -20.49 -8.97 17.24
N SER A 300 -21.01 -7.94 16.56
CA SER A 300 -22.06 -7.09 17.11
C SER A 300 -23.46 -7.74 17.08
N GLY A 301 -23.62 -8.84 16.33
CA GLY A 301 -24.92 -9.48 16.10
C GLY A 301 -25.88 -8.65 15.24
N GLN A 302 -25.40 -7.59 14.60
CA GLN A 302 -26.16 -6.79 13.63
C GLN A 302 -26.27 -7.54 12.31
N THR A 303 -27.28 -7.18 11.51
CA THR A 303 -27.53 -7.81 10.20
C THR A 303 -27.08 -6.95 9.02
N THR A 304 -26.82 -5.66 9.26
CA THR A 304 -26.44 -4.69 8.24
C THR A 304 -25.27 -3.83 8.73
N LEU A 305 -24.38 -3.48 7.80
CA LEU A 305 -23.29 -2.53 8.06
C LEU A 305 -23.86 -1.15 8.37
N THR A 306 -23.15 -0.40 9.19
CA THR A 306 -23.42 1.03 9.46
C THR A 306 -22.21 1.86 9.01
N ALA A 307 -22.45 3.12 8.68
CA ALA A 307 -21.35 4.05 8.39
C ALA A 307 -20.38 4.06 9.58
N THR A 308 -19.10 3.87 9.29
CA THR A 308 -18.09 3.59 10.31
C THR A 308 -16.79 4.31 10.00
N GLU A 309 -16.16 4.81 11.05
CA GLU A 309 -14.78 5.28 11.08
C GLU A 309 -14.10 4.57 12.26
N SER A 310 -13.09 3.74 11.99
CA SER A 310 -12.50 2.83 12.97
C SER A 310 -11.08 2.40 12.57
N GLU A 311 -10.49 1.49 13.33
CA GLU A 311 -9.16 0.92 13.11
C GLU A 311 -9.26 -0.52 12.58
N ALA A 312 -8.63 -0.81 11.46
CA ALA A 312 -8.52 -2.16 10.92
C ALA A 312 -7.27 -2.84 11.51
N SER A 313 -7.49 -3.86 12.32
CA SER A 313 -6.42 -4.68 12.93
C SER A 313 -6.45 -6.14 12.45
N LEU A 314 -7.33 -6.46 11.51
CA LEU A 314 -7.50 -7.81 11.02
C LEU A 314 -6.26 -8.29 10.25
N PHE A 315 -5.67 -9.37 10.73
CA PHE A 315 -4.62 -10.12 10.05
C PHE A 315 -5.22 -11.36 9.41
N ILE A 316 -5.27 -11.38 8.09
CA ILE A 316 -5.90 -12.46 7.32
C ILE A 316 -4.85 -13.51 6.97
N LEU A 317 -5.02 -14.71 7.52
CA LEU A 317 -4.20 -15.90 7.31
C LEU A 317 -5.04 -17.04 6.71
N PRO A 318 -4.44 -18.06 6.08
CA PRO A 318 -5.12 -19.29 5.71
C PRO A 318 -6.00 -19.84 6.85
N GLY A 319 -7.22 -20.24 6.50
CA GLY A 319 -8.27 -20.59 7.46
C GLY A 319 -9.22 -19.43 7.81
N HIS A 320 -8.94 -18.19 7.37
CA HIS A 320 -9.89 -17.08 7.53
C HIS A 320 -11.17 -17.30 6.73
N LYS A 321 -12.32 -17.06 7.37
CA LYS A 321 -13.63 -17.08 6.70
C LYS A 321 -13.95 -15.70 6.16
N PHE A 322 -13.90 -15.54 4.83
CA PHE A 322 -14.31 -14.30 4.18
C PHE A 322 -15.82 -14.12 4.24
N ARG A 323 -16.25 -12.93 4.59
CA ARG A 323 -17.64 -12.57 4.87
C ARG A 323 -18.27 -11.69 3.80
N MET A 324 -17.43 -10.89 3.17
CA MET A 324 -17.85 -9.83 2.25
C MET A 324 -17.32 -10.04 0.83
N VAL A 325 -16.07 -10.52 0.68
CA VAL A 325 -15.36 -10.53 -0.61
C VAL A 325 -15.59 -11.82 -1.37
N ASN A 326 -16.07 -11.72 -2.62
CA ASN A 326 -16.30 -12.85 -3.52
C ASN A 326 -15.22 -13.03 -4.58
N ALA A 327 -14.62 -11.93 -5.04
CA ALA A 327 -13.49 -11.92 -5.98
C ALA A 327 -12.54 -10.75 -5.65
N MET A 328 -11.29 -10.81 -6.11
CA MET A 328 -10.35 -9.72 -5.90
C MET A 328 -9.46 -9.44 -7.11
N VAL A 329 -9.14 -8.15 -7.29
CA VAL A 329 -8.04 -7.68 -8.14
C VAL A 329 -6.88 -7.32 -7.23
N THR A 330 -5.67 -7.82 -7.50
CA THR A 330 -4.50 -7.55 -6.67
C THR A 330 -3.21 -7.52 -7.51
N ASN A 331 -2.11 -7.02 -6.93
CA ASN A 331 -0.76 -7.15 -7.52
C ASN A 331 -0.11 -8.46 -7.08
N PHE A 332 1.07 -8.75 -7.62
CA PHE A 332 1.95 -9.78 -7.08
C PHE A 332 2.73 -9.24 -5.88
N HIS A 333 2.75 -9.97 -4.77
CA HIS A 333 3.25 -9.53 -3.47
C HIS A 333 4.64 -10.08 -3.14
N LEU A 334 5.32 -9.44 -2.16
CA LEU A 334 6.63 -9.87 -1.69
C LEU A 334 6.58 -11.29 -1.07
N PRO A 335 7.69 -12.04 -1.15
CA PRO A 335 7.86 -13.27 -0.37
C PRO A 335 7.68 -12.97 1.12
N ARG A 336 7.13 -13.94 1.85
CA ARG A 336 6.92 -13.90 3.30
C ARG A 336 6.07 -12.70 3.78
N SER A 337 5.29 -12.06 2.89
CA SER A 337 4.45 -10.91 3.26
C SER A 337 3.07 -11.32 3.76
N SER A 338 2.52 -10.51 4.66
CA SER A 338 1.12 -10.61 5.11
C SER A 338 0.12 -10.60 3.95
N LEU A 339 0.44 -9.91 2.86
CA LEU A 339 -0.40 -9.81 1.68
C LEU A 339 -0.42 -11.12 0.88
N LEU A 340 0.70 -11.82 0.77
CA LEU A 340 0.76 -13.15 0.13
C LEU A 340 -0.04 -14.18 0.94
N MET A 341 0.01 -14.07 2.28
CA MET A 341 -0.79 -14.91 3.19
C MET A 341 -2.29 -14.64 3.01
N LEU A 342 -2.71 -13.37 2.91
CA LEU A 342 -4.09 -12.96 2.64
C LEU A 342 -4.60 -13.53 1.31
N VAL A 343 -3.83 -13.40 0.23
CA VAL A 343 -4.20 -13.95 -1.09
C VAL A 343 -4.33 -15.47 -1.02
N SER A 344 -3.42 -16.14 -0.31
CA SER A 344 -3.48 -17.59 -0.11
C SER A 344 -4.73 -18.02 0.67
N ALA A 345 -5.10 -17.27 1.71
CA ALA A 345 -6.33 -17.49 2.48
C ALA A 345 -7.58 -17.32 1.60
N PHE A 346 -7.58 -16.32 0.73
CA PHE A 346 -8.70 -16.06 -0.17
C PHE A 346 -8.90 -17.18 -1.19
N VAL A 347 -7.82 -17.68 -1.78
CA VAL A 347 -7.88 -18.82 -2.70
C VAL A 347 -8.37 -20.07 -1.96
N GLU A 348 -7.88 -20.32 -0.75
CA GLU A 348 -8.25 -21.50 0.06
C GLU A 348 -9.76 -21.60 0.33
N GLN A 349 -10.43 -20.49 0.63
CA GLN A 349 -11.87 -20.50 0.88
C GLN A 349 -12.68 -20.91 -0.36
N GLY A 350 -12.22 -20.58 -1.57
CA GLY A 350 -12.91 -20.97 -2.82
C GLY A 350 -12.82 -22.45 -3.14
N MET A 351 -11.90 -23.18 -2.48
CA MET A 351 -11.69 -24.60 -2.73
C MET A 351 -12.71 -25.54 -2.09
N GLY A 352 -13.62 -25.02 -1.22
CA GLY A 352 -14.59 -25.83 -0.47
C GLY A 352 -13.94 -26.68 0.66
N ALA A 353 -14.78 -27.34 1.47
CA ALA A 353 -14.33 -28.11 2.64
C ALA A 353 -13.45 -29.34 2.28
N ASP A 354 -13.60 -29.85 1.05
CA ASP A 354 -12.91 -31.06 0.58
C ASP A 354 -11.70 -30.74 -0.33
N GLY A 355 -11.34 -29.47 -0.48
CA GLY A 355 -10.38 -28.99 -1.48
C GLY A 355 -10.95 -29.06 -2.91
N PRO A 356 -10.18 -28.67 -3.94
CA PRO A 356 -10.67 -28.83 -5.31
C PRO A 356 -10.91 -30.31 -5.57
N SER A 357 -12.14 -30.64 -5.90
CA SER A 357 -12.53 -32.03 -6.26
C SER A 357 -11.66 -32.66 -7.34
N SER A 358 -10.94 -31.80 -8.10
CA SER A 358 -10.01 -32.16 -9.17
C SER A 358 -8.53 -32.31 -8.75
N PHE A 359 -8.15 -31.85 -7.54
CA PHE A 359 -6.73 -31.81 -7.11
C PHE A 359 -6.56 -32.16 -5.63
N PRO A 360 -6.61 -33.46 -5.27
CA PRO A 360 -6.41 -33.91 -3.89
C PRO A 360 -5.07 -33.44 -3.33
N GLY A 361 -5.07 -32.82 -2.13
CA GLY A 361 -3.86 -32.37 -1.42
C GLY A 361 -3.35 -30.98 -1.79
N ARG A 362 -4.00 -30.22 -2.69
CA ARG A 362 -3.70 -28.80 -2.92
C ARG A 362 -4.35 -27.93 -1.84
N THR A 363 -3.64 -26.90 -1.42
CA THR A 363 -4.11 -25.84 -0.52
C THR A 363 -4.18 -24.51 -1.30
N GLY A 364 -4.92 -23.53 -0.79
CA GLY A 364 -4.92 -22.19 -1.38
C GLY A 364 -3.52 -21.60 -1.53
N ARG A 365 -2.65 -21.87 -0.53
CA ARG A 365 -1.23 -21.49 -0.60
C ARG A 365 -0.52 -22.15 -1.79
N THR A 366 -0.63 -23.46 -1.97
CA THR A 366 0.07 -24.14 -3.09
C THR A 366 -0.41 -23.64 -4.45
N MET A 367 -1.70 -23.36 -4.60
CA MET A 367 -2.23 -22.78 -5.84
C MET A 367 -1.69 -21.38 -6.12
N VAL A 368 -1.59 -20.53 -5.10
CA VAL A 368 -0.99 -19.21 -5.24
C VAL A 368 0.50 -19.31 -5.57
N MET A 369 1.25 -20.20 -4.91
CA MET A 369 2.67 -20.39 -5.19
C MET A 369 2.90 -20.91 -6.62
N ASP A 370 2.08 -21.83 -7.12
CA ASP A 370 2.13 -22.30 -8.52
C ASP A 370 1.86 -21.13 -9.49
N ALA A 371 0.86 -20.29 -9.21
CA ALA A 371 0.55 -19.11 -10.01
C ALA A 371 1.72 -18.09 -10.02
N TYR A 372 2.42 -17.92 -8.89
CA TYR A 372 3.59 -17.06 -8.80
C TYR A 372 4.79 -17.62 -9.58
N GLN A 373 5.01 -18.94 -9.52
CA GLN A 373 6.04 -19.60 -10.34
C GLN A 373 5.75 -19.45 -11.84
N GLU A 374 4.49 -19.62 -12.25
CA GLU A 374 4.04 -19.36 -13.62
C GLU A 374 4.25 -17.88 -14.01
N ALA A 375 3.91 -16.92 -13.13
CA ALA A 375 4.15 -15.51 -13.37
C ALA A 375 5.64 -15.20 -13.57
N ILE A 376 6.53 -15.80 -12.78
CA ILE A 376 7.99 -15.65 -12.94
C ILE A 376 8.45 -16.25 -14.27
N ALA A 377 8.01 -17.47 -14.60
CA ALA A 377 8.34 -18.13 -15.85
C ALA A 377 7.89 -17.33 -17.09
N GLN A 378 6.72 -16.71 -17.01
CA GLN A 378 6.15 -15.84 -18.05
C GLN A 378 6.64 -14.40 -17.97
N ARG A 379 7.60 -14.11 -17.06
CA ARG A 379 8.19 -12.77 -16.89
C ARG A 379 7.15 -11.68 -16.62
N TYR A 380 6.20 -11.93 -15.74
CA TYR A 380 5.33 -10.89 -15.19
C TYR A 380 6.16 -9.90 -14.38
N ARG A 381 5.68 -8.67 -14.31
CA ARG A 381 6.24 -7.62 -13.47
C ARG A 381 5.62 -7.69 -12.08
N PHE A 382 6.42 -7.49 -11.04
CA PHE A 382 6.01 -7.67 -9.66
C PHE A 382 5.91 -6.35 -8.90
N TYR A 383 5.15 -6.33 -7.83
CA TYR A 383 4.93 -5.28 -6.82
C TYR A 383 4.14 -4.08 -7.35
N SER A 384 4.36 -2.87 -6.76
CA SER A 384 3.49 -1.70 -6.91
C SER A 384 3.23 -1.25 -8.34
N PHE A 385 4.24 -1.30 -9.21
CA PHE A 385 4.14 -0.94 -10.63
C PHE A 385 4.14 -2.16 -11.54
N GLY A 386 3.97 -3.34 -10.94
CA GLY A 386 3.94 -4.60 -11.67
C GLY A 386 2.63 -4.84 -12.40
N ASP A 387 2.40 -6.10 -12.72
CA ASP A 387 1.18 -6.60 -13.35
C ASP A 387 0.14 -6.97 -12.29
N ALA A 388 -1.05 -7.34 -12.72
CA ALA A 388 -2.18 -7.63 -11.84
C ALA A 388 -2.58 -9.11 -11.87
N MET A 389 -3.26 -9.54 -10.81
CA MET A 389 -4.04 -10.78 -10.75
C MET A 389 -5.52 -10.46 -10.54
N PHE A 390 -6.39 -11.25 -11.17
CA PHE A 390 -7.80 -11.34 -10.84
C PHE A 390 -8.07 -12.75 -10.34
N ILE A 391 -8.65 -12.86 -9.14
CA ILE A 391 -8.93 -14.12 -8.46
C ILE A 391 -10.44 -14.22 -8.24
N ALA A 392 -11.09 -15.23 -8.85
CA ALA A 392 -12.53 -15.42 -8.82
C ALA A 392 -12.93 -16.88 -8.56
#